data_5207d3c6d17a05bcccffa8dc063eb938
#
_entry.id   5207d3c6d17a05bcccffa8dc063eb938
#
_cell.length_a   1.000
_cell.length_b   1.000
_cell.length_c   1.000
_cell.angle_alpha   90.00
_cell.angle_beta   90.00
_cell.angle_gamma   90.00
#
_symmetry.space_group_name_H-M   'P 1'
#
loop_
_entity.id
_entity.type
_entity.pdbx_description
1 polymer ?
#
loop_
_entity_poly.entity_id
_entity_poly.type
_entity_poly.pdbx_seq_one_letter_code
_entity_poly.pdbx_strand_id
1 'polypeptide(L)'
;MTRLEVRKIALTPAQMEKLQVRQDQSMREGMAAIDYVGLGLALVVNERNKVVGLLTDGDIRRAILRGIPTDAPISNVMNRSPVIARQEDEESGWRELLSRDVQRLISEEVGLKVPVIDRDDRVVNMLLLRKQDRAADISAIVRPVKCVLVVGGAGYLGSVLCRQLLQRGYRVRVLDSLLYGVDPIAELEQTPGFELVKADIRHLEQVAKAMKSVDAVIHLAAIVGDEASRLDPEETIEANYLATRVVAEVSRYYQVNRFIFASTCSNYGASCEPDAMLSESAPLNPLSLYARMKVESEQAFRELEDENFAPTIFRMATLFGLSPRMRFDLVVNNFCVRAIREKVITVFGGTQWRPQLHVSDAAQAFVKCLDAPIERVRGEVFNIGGNTLNSRIEDIAKVVTEEVPGTRVIVQNEKVDPRSYRVGFDKVERVLGFRPKVNVRDGVREIVEALKAGRFSDWPNPRYSNAMYLGMS
;
A
#
# COMPACT_ATOMS: atom_id res chain seq x y z
N MET A 1 -24.06 23.63 -20.40
CA MET A 1 -24.57 22.27 -20.67
C MET A 1 -23.40 21.34 -20.56
N THR A 2 -23.39 20.48 -19.58
CA THR A 2 -22.34 19.45 -19.37
C THR A 2 -22.47 18.45 -20.53
N ARG A 3 -21.43 18.29 -21.35
CA ARG A 3 -21.39 17.25 -22.39
C ARG A 3 -21.20 15.91 -21.70
N LEU A 4 -21.96 14.89 -22.14
CA LEU A 4 -21.80 13.52 -21.66
C LEU A 4 -20.96 12.73 -22.66
N GLU A 5 -20.00 12.00 -22.17
CA GLU A 5 -19.25 11.03 -22.94
C GLU A 5 -19.95 9.67 -22.83
N VAL A 6 -20.17 9.04 -23.97
CA VAL A 6 -20.75 7.71 -24.09
C VAL A 6 -19.69 6.78 -24.68
N ARG A 7 -19.26 5.77 -23.93
CA ARG A 7 -18.32 4.75 -24.42
C ARG A 7 -18.94 3.37 -24.37
N LYS A 8 -18.66 2.54 -25.36
CA LYS A 8 -18.98 1.10 -25.32
C LYS A 8 -17.93 0.43 -24.41
N ILE A 9 -18.39 -0.42 -23.47
CA ILE A 9 -17.52 -1.25 -22.64
C ILE A 9 -17.19 -2.49 -23.48
N ALA A 10 -15.92 -2.72 -23.80
CA ALA A 10 -15.48 -3.90 -24.52
C ALA A 10 -15.54 -5.12 -23.59
N LEU A 11 -16.53 -5.99 -23.77
CA LEU A 11 -16.66 -7.27 -23.08
C LEU A 11 -16.45 -8.42 -24.04
N THR A 12 -15.73 -9.45 -23.61
CA THR A 12 -15.67 -10.71 -24.35
C THR A 12 -17.01 -11.44 -24.28
N PRO A 13 -17.35 -12.34 -25.23
CA PRO A 13 -18.57 -13.14 -25.15
C PRO A 13 -18.71 -13.89 -23.82
N ALA A 14 -17.63 -14.43 -23.28
CA ALA A 14 -17.62 -15.12 -22.00
C ALA A 14 -17.92 -14.18 -20.82
N GLN A 15 -17.40 -12.96 -20.83
CA GLN A 15 -17.72 -11.95 -19.82
C GLN A 15 -19.17 -11.49 -19.92
N MET A 16 -19.71 -11.34 -21.13
CA MET A 16 -21.10 -10.97 -21.35
C MET A 16 -22.05 -12.06 -20.86
N GLU A 17 -21.71 -13.33 -21.03
CA GLU A 17 -22.47 -14.47 -20.51
C GLU A 17 -22.43 -14.51 -18.97
N LYS A 18 -21.24 -14.36 -18.39
CA LYS A 18 -21.03 -14.37 -16.93
C LYS A 18 -21.60 -13.14 -16.21
N LEU A 19 -21.82 -12.05 -16.93
CA LEU A 19 -22.48 -10.84 -16.40
C LEU A 19 -23.98 -11.08 -16.15
N GLN A 20 -24.58 -12.10 -16.79
CA GLN A 20 -26.01 -12.40 -16.69
C GLN A 20 -26.24 -13.43 -15.56
N VAL A 21 -27.16 -13.11 -14.68
CA VAL A 21 -27.60 -13.99 -13.57
C VAL A 21 -29.12 -14.13 -13.64
N ARG A 22 -29.63 -15.29 -13.28
CA ARG A 22 -31.06 -15.52 -13.27
C ARG A 22 -31.70 -14.93 -12.02
N GLN A 23 -32.92 -14.42 -12.12
CA GLN A 23 -33.64 -13.81 -11.01
C GLN A 23 -33.93 -14.77 -9.84
N ASP A 24 -33.95 -16.08 -10.09
CA ASP A 24 -34.19 -17.17 -9.13
C ASP A 24 -32.88 -17.64 -8.45
N GLN A 25 -31.71 -17.28 -8.97
CA GLN A 25 -30.42 -17.57 -8.34
C GLN A 25 -30.24 -16.80 -7.02
N SER A 26 -29.35 -17.31 -6.18
CA SER A 26 -29.04 -16.70 -4.89
C SER A 26 -28.28 -15.38 -5.04
N MET A 27 -28.42 -14.50 -4.06
CA MET A 27 -27.62 -13.27 -3.99
C MET A 27 -26.12 -13.58 -3.98
N ARG A 28 -25.69 -14.71 -3.41
CA ARG A 28 -24.28 -15.16 -3.44
C ARG A 28 -23.77 -15.41 -4.86
N GLU A 29 -24.59 -16.06 -5.71
CA GLU A 29 -24.24 -16.27 -7.13
C GLU A 29 -24.18 -14.95 -7.88
N GLY A 30 -25.07 -14.00 -7.57
CA GLY A 30 -25.01 -12.64 -8.07
C GLY A 30 -23.72 -11.91 -7.69
N MET A 31 -23.27 -12.04 -6.44
CA MET A 31 -21.98 -11.50 -5.97
C MET A 31 -20.81 -12.09 -6.77
N ALA A 32 -20.79 -13.40 -6.98
CA ALA A 32 -19.75 -14.06 -7.75
C ALA A 32 -19.69 -13.58 -9.22
N ALA A 33 -20.84 -13.33 -9.84
CA ALA A 33 -20.91 -12.77 -11.20
C ALA A 33 -20.38 -11.34 -11.26
N ILE A 34 -20.71 -10.49 -10.28
CA ILE A 34 -20.21 -9.11 -10.15
C ILE A 34 -18.70 -9.11 -10.01
N ASP A 35 -18.17 -9.97 -9.13
CA ASP A 35 -16.73 -10.09 -8.86
C ASP A 35 -15.97 -10.57 -10.11
N TYR A 36 -16.49 -11.59 -10.79
CA TYR A 36 -15.86 -12.16 -11.98
C TYR A 36 -15.68 -11.13 -13.12
N VAL A 37 -16.70 -10.30 -13.36
CA VAL A 37 -16.68 -9.33 -14.48
C VAL A 37 -16.02 -8.01 -14.07
N GLY A 38 -15.99 -7.69 -12.78
CA GLY A 38 -15.36 -6.47 -12.25
C GLY A 38 -16.08 -5.16 -12.59
N LEU A 39 -17.34 -5.24 -13.07
CA LEU A 39 -18.12 -4.05 -13.43
C LEU A 39 -18.93 -3.47 -12.25
N GLY A 40 -18.95 -4.12 -11.09
CA GLY A 40 -19.74 -3.70 -9.93
C GLY A 40 -21.25 -3.86 -10.12
N LEU A 41 -21.67 -4.63 -11.14
CA LEU A 41 -23.07 -4.97 -11.39
C LEU A 41 -23.19 -6.32 -12.12
N ALA A 42 -24.38 -6.93 -12.00
CA ALA A 42 -24.81 -8.07 -12.83
C ALA A 42 -26.17 -7.75 -13.47
N LEU A 43 -26.40 -8.27 -14.68
CA LEU A 43 -27.66 -8.19 -15.38
C LEU A 43 -28.58 -9.34 -14.93
N VAL A 44 -29.75 -8.99 -14.42
CA VAL A 44 -30.72 -10.01 -14.00
C VAL A 44 -31.63 -10.36 -15.16
N VAL A 45 -31.66 -11.66 -15.52
CA VAL A 45 -32.45 -12.17 -16.63
C VAL A 45 -33.51 -13.17 -16.15
N ASN A 46 -34.59 -13.30 -16.93
CA ASN A 46 -35.61 -14.33 -16.74
C ASN A 46 -35.26 -15.63 -17.50
N GLU A 47 -36.16 -16.62 -17.46
CA GLU A 47 -36.01 -17.92 -18.13
C GLU A 47 -35.87 -17.83 -19.67
N ARG A 48 -36.28 -16.70 -20.28
CA ARG A 48 -36.16 -16.42 -21.72
C ARG A 48 -34.95 -15.59 -22.06
N ASN A 49 -34.00 -15.41 -21.12
CA ASN A 49 -32.82 -14.56 -21.22
C ASN A 49 -33.11 -13.07 -21.51
N LYS A 50 -34.30 -12.59 -21.09
CA LYS A 50 -34.66 -11.18 -21.16
C LYS A 50 -34.20 -10.45 -19.90
N VAL A 51 -33.64 -9.28 -20.06
CA VAL A 51 -33.21 -8.43 -18.92
C VAL A 51 -34.45 -7.96 -18.14
N VAL A 52 -34.52 -8.30 -16.85
CA VAL A 52 -35.62 -7.95 -15.94
C VAL A 52 -35.18 -7.05 -14.78
N GLY A 53 -33.89 -6.79 -14.68
CA GLY A 53 -33.34 -5.93 -13.63
C GLY A 53 -31.82 -5.84 -13.64
N LEU A 54 -31.29 -5.09 -12.68
CA LEU A 54 -29.88 -5.02 -12.35
C LEU A 54 -29.66 -5.37 -10.88
N LEU A 55 -28.54 -6.00 -10.60
CA LEU A 55 -28.03 -6.21 -9.25
C LEU A 55 -26.69 -5.52 -9.13
N THR A 56 -26.52 -4.62 -8.16
CA THR A 56 -25.29 -3.91 -7.90
C THR A 56 -24.74 -4.25 -6.51
N ASP A 57 -23.44 -3.99 -6.28
CA ASP A 57 -22.84 -4.09 -4.93
C ASP A 57 -23.61 -3.27 -3.90
N GLY A 58 -24.14 -2.12 -4.32
CA GLY A 58 -24.98 -1.28 -3.48
C GLY A 58 -26.31 -1.93 -3.08
N ASP A 59 -26.95 -2.69 -4.00
CA ASP A 59 -28.18 -3.43 -3.71
C ASP A 59 -27.92 -4.57 -2.73
N ILE A 60 -26.85 -5.33 -2.97
CA ILE A 60 -26.40 -6.43 -2.09
C ILE A 60 -26.14 -5.91 -0.68
N ARG A 61 -25.34 -4.84 -0.56
CA ARG A 61 -25.03 -4.26 0.74
C ARG A 61 -26.29 -3.79 1.50
N ARG A 62 -27.21 -3.12 0.79
CA ARG A 62 -28.49 -2.71 1.40
C ARG A 62 -29.33 -3.90 1.85
N ALA A 63 -29.30 -4.99 1.09
CA ALA A 63 -30.01 -6.21 1.44
C ALA A 63 -29.43 -6.87 2.71
N ILE A 64 -28.11 -6.99 2.79
CA ILE A 64 -27.41 -7.53 3.97
C ILE A 64 -27.70 -6.66 5.21
N LEU A 65 -27.66 -5.34 5.09
CA LEU A 65 -27.98 -4.43 6.20
C LEU A 65 -29.43 -4.53 6.67
N ARG A 66 -30.33 -5.02 5.82
CA ARG A 66 -31.75 -5.32 6.16
C ARG A 66 -31.96 -6.72 6.69
N GLY A 67 -30.89 -7.50 6.87
CA GLY A 67 -30.93 -8.88 7.35
C GLY A 67 -31.40 -9.92 6.32
N ILE A 68 -31.36 -9.58 5.02
CA ILE A 68 -31.67 -10.53 3.96
C ILE A 68 -30.48 -11.50 3.82
N PRO A 69 -30.69 -12.82 3.95
CA PRO A 69 -29.61 -13.80 3.87
C PRO A 69 -29.06 -13.91 2.44
N THR A 70 -27.79 -14.30 2.31
CA THR A 70 -27.07 -14.36 1.02
C THR A 70 -27.54 -15.46 0.09
N ASP A 71 -28.29 -16.42 0.58
CA ASP A 71 -28.97 -17.48 -0.19
C ASP A 71 -30.38 -17.07 -0.69
N ALA A 72 -30.86 -15.88 -0.32
CA ALA A 72 -32.13 -15.37 -0.83
C ALA A 72 -32.05 -15.12 -2.36
N PRO A 73 -33.16 -15.31 -3.09
CA PRO A 73 -33.23 -15.07 -4.52
C PRO A 73 -32.90 -13.61 -4.89
N ILE A 74 -32.17 -13.42 -5.99
CA ILE A 74 -31.80 -12.09 -6.55
C ILE A 74 -33.03 -11.22 -6.79
N SER A 75 -34.15 -11.82 -7.18
CA SER A 75 -35.43 -11.12 -7.37
C SER A 75 -35.91 -10.32 -6.16
N ASN A 76 -35.43 -10.63 -4.95
CA ASN A 76 -35.79 -9.92 -3.70
C ASN A 76 -34.99 -8.64 -3.50
N VAL A 77 -33.87 -8.49 -4.20
CA VAL A 77 -32.90 -7.43 -3.92
C VAL A 77 -32.53 -6.57 -5.14
N MET A 78 -32.80 -7.07 -6.37
CA MET A 78 -32.46 -6.39 -7.62
C MET A 78 -33.22 -5.08 -7.83
N ASN A 79 -32.62 -4.15 -8.55
CA ASN A 79 -33.31 -3.01 -9.11
C ASN A 79 -34.14 -3.43 -10.32
N ARG A 80 -35.47 -3.32 -10.22
CA ARG A 80 -36.43 -3.73 -11.27
C ARG A 80 -36.68 -2.65 -12.36
N SER A 81 -36.18 -1.45 -12.15
CA SER A 81 -36.35 -0.32 -13.07
C SER A 81 -34.99 0.31 -13.40
N PRO A 82 -34.04 -0.46 -13.97
CA PRO A 82 -32.73 0.09 -14.33
C PRO A 82 -32.86 1.01 -15.55
N VAL A 83 -31.89 1.91 -15.69
CA VAL A 83 -31.71 2.66 -16.93
C VAL A 83 -31.19 1.69 -18.00
N ILE A 84 -31.89 1.61 -19.14
CA ILE A 84 -31.57 0.70 -20.24
C ILE A 84 -31.52 1.50 -21.53
N ALA A 85 -30.56 1.20 -22.42
CA ALA A 85 -30.49 1.70 -23.80
C ALA A 85 -31.00 0.63 -24.78
N ARG A 86 -31.62 1.05 -25.86
CA ARG A 86 -32.02 0.14 -26.97
C ARG A 86 -31.02 0.25 -28.11
N GLN A 87 -30.72 -0.86 -28.75
CA GLN A 87 -29.79 -0.92 -29.88
C GLN A 87 -30.30 -0.07 -31.06
N GLU A 88 -31.61 0.01 -31.27
CA GLU A 88 -32.24 0.80 -32.33
C GLU A 88 -32.00 2.31 -32.19
N ASP A 89 -31.67 2.78 -30.99
CA ASP A 89 -31.46 4.20 -30.69
C ASP A 89 -30.00 4.64 -30.90
N GLU A 90 -29.16 3.80 -31.54
CA GLU A 90 -27.70 3.99 -31.61
C GLU A 90 -27.28 5.30 -32.30
N GLU A 91 -28.07 5.80 -33.31
CA GLU A 91 -27.69 6.98 -34.09
C GLU A 91 -28.32 8.31 -33.64
N SER A 92 -29.47 8.32 -33.00
CA SER A 92 -30.19 9.54 -32.60
C SER A 92 -30.63 9.63 -31.16
N GLY A 93 -30.79 8.53 -30.46
CA GLY A 93 -31.62 8.42 -29.26
C GLY A 93 -30.87 8.33 -27.95
N TRP A 94 -29.61 7.92 -27.91
CA TRP A 94 -28.85 7.89 -26.62
C TRP A 94 -28.72 9.27 -25.96
N ARG A 95 -28.93 10.34 -26.73
CA ARG A 95 -29.04 11.70 -26.20
C ARG A 95 -30.36 11.95 -25.46
N GLU A 96 -31.45 11.23 -25.81
CA GLU A 96 -32.72 11.30 -25.09
C GLU A 96 -32.71 10.54 -23.77
N LEU A 97 -31.90 9.44 -23.64
CA LEU A 97 -31.59 8.80 -22.37
C LEU A 97 -30.94 9.76 -21.35
N LEU A 98 -30.47 10.90 -21.83
CA LEU A 98 -29.86 11.96 -21.05
C LEU A 98 -30.87 12.91 -20.44
N SER A 99 -32.08 12.42 -20.10
CA SER A 99 -33.06 13.16 -19.30
C SER A 99 -32.39 13.73 -18.05
N ARG A 100 -32.96 14.82 -17.52
CA ARG A 100 -32.45 15.44 -16.29
C ARG A 100 -32.34 14.44 -15.12
N ASP A 101 -33.18 13.41 -15.10
CA ASP A 101 -33.21 12.39 -14.06
C ASP A 101 -32.04 11.40 -14.21
N VAL A 102 -31.69 11.00 -15.42
CA VAL A 102 -30.50 10.17 -15.68
C VAL A 102 -29.22 10.96 -15.41
N GLN A 103 -29.17 12.26 -15.74
CA GLN A 103 -28.03 13.11 -15.41
C GLN A 103 -27.77 13.24 -13.91
N ARG A 104 -28.82 13.14 -13.07
CA ARG A 104 -28.68 13.10 -11.59
C ARG A 104 -28.10 11.79 -11.07
N LEU A 105 -28.29 10.68 -11.81
CA LEU A 105 -27.76 9.36 -11.46
C LEU A 105 -26.29 9.22 -11.85
N ILE A 106 -25.80 10.04 -12.77
CA ILE A 106 -24.38 10.02 -13.16
C ILE A 106 -23.61 10.82 -12.13
N SER A 107 -22.92 10.11 -11.23
CA SER A 107 -21.96 10.76 -10.33
C SER A 107 -20.76 11.29 -11.14
N GLU A 108 -20.15 12.36 -10.67
CA GLU A 108 -18.93 12.91 -11.31
C GLU A 108 -17.75 11.93 -11.25
N GLU A 109 -17.80 10.97 -10.33
CA GLU A 109 -16.69 10.06 -9.99
C GLU A 109 -16.80 8.67 -10.64
N VAL A 110 -18.00 8.13 -10.81
CA VAL A 110 -18.20 6.71 -11.16
C VAL A 110 -19.11 6.57 -12.37
N GLY A 111 -19.07 7.15 -13.40
CA GLY A 111 -19.94 6.95 -14.56
C GLY A 111 -21.13 5.98 -14.38
N LEU A 112 -22.19 6.13 -15.13
CA LEU A 112 -23.34 5.23 -15.11
C LEU A 112 -23.13 4.14 -16.16
N LYS A 113 -23.16 2.88 -15.74
CA LYS A 113 -23.12 1.72 -16.64
C LYS A 113 -24.52 1.35 -17.07
N VAL A 114 -24.79 1.37 -18.37
CA VAL A 114 -26.11 1.18 -18.96
C VAL A 114 -26.08 -0.01 -19.90
N PRO A 115 -26.91 -1.06 -19.67
CA PRO A 115 -27.03 -2.15 -20.61
C PRO A 115 -27.75 -1.70 -21.90
N VAL A 116 -27.27 -2.20 -23.02
CA VAL A 116 -27.92 -2.06 -24.33
C VAL A 116 -28.65 -3.36 -24.66
N ILE A 117 -29.93 -3.28 -24.95
CA ILE A 117 -30.75 -4.43 -25.28
C ILE A 117 -31.23 -4.36 -26.74
N ASP A 118 -31.48 -5.54 -27.35
CA ASP A 118 -32.12 -5.69 -28.66
C ASP A 118 -33.66 -5.60 -28.55
N ARG A 119 -34.35 -5.86 -29.69
CA ARG A 119 -35.82 -5.88 -29.77
C ARG A 119 -36.46 -6.99 -28.94
N ASP A 120 -35.71 -8.04 -28.62
CA ASP A 120 -36.16 -9.16 -27.81
C ASP A 120 -35.86 -8.99 -26.33
N ASP A 121 -35.41 -7.79 -25.89
CA ASP A 121 -34.95 -7.45 -24.54
C ASP A 121 -33.73 -8.23 -24.08
N ARG A 122 -32.90 -8.74 -24.98
CA ARG A 122 -31.64 -9.42 -24.69
C ARG A 122 -30.49 -8.44 -24.66
N VAL A 123 -29.56 -8.62 -23.76
CA VAL A 123 -28.38 -7.75 -23.70
C VAL A 123 -27.44 -8.00 -24.88
N VAL A 124 -27.05 -6.94 -25.58
CA VAL A 124 -26.12 -6.98 -26.70
C VAL A 124 -24.86 -6.17 -26.47
N ASN A 125 -24.88 -5.21 -25.54
CA ASN A 125 -23.72 -4.39 -25.20
C ASN A 125 -23.87 -3.71 -23.84
N MET A 126 -22.82 -3.05 -23.39
CA MET A 126 -22.79 -2.19 -22.21
C MET A 126 -22.21 -0.81 -22.56
N LEU A 127 -22.82 0.23 -22.05
CA LEU A 127 -22.34 1.61 -22.19
C LEU A 127 -21.83 2.13 -20.86
N LEU A 128 -20.82 2.96 -20.91
CA LEU A 128 -20.37 3.81 -19.83
C LEU A 128 -20.71 5.25 -20.16
N LEU A 129 -21.58 5.85 -19.36
CA LEU A 129 -21.95 7.26 -19.44
C LEU A 129 -21.16 8.04 -18.40
N ARG A 130 -20.33 8.99 -18.82
CA ARG A 130 -19.59 9.90 -17.93
C ARG A 130 -19.95 11.35 -18.26
N LYS A 131 -19.98 12.21 -17.28
CA LYS A 131 -20.00 13.65 -17.52
C LYS A 131 -18.67 14.03 -18.16
N GLN A 132 -18.72 14.60 -19.35
CA GLN A 132 -17.55 15.16 -20.01
C GLN A 132 -17.32 16.55 -19.40
N ASP A 133 -16.42 16.66 -18.44
CA ASP A 133 -15.86 17.96 -18.16
C ASP A 133 -15.14 18.45 -19.40
N ARG A 134 -15.32 19.75 -19.75
CA ARG A 134 -14.46 20.39 -20.75
C ARG A 134 -13.04 19.95 -20.42
N ALA A 135 -12.25 19.67 -21.47
CA ALA A 135 -10.84 19.35 -21.36
C ALA A 135 -10.16 20.31 -20.35
N ALA A 136 -10.50 20.15 -19.11
CA ALA A 136 -9.71 20.57 -18.00
C ALA A 136 -8.50 19.64 -18.04
N ASP A 137 -7.33 20.20 -18.19
CA ASP A 137 -6.06 19.56 -17.93
C ASP A 137 -6.26 18.39 -16.96
N ILE A 138 -5.87 17.17 -17.35
CA ILE A 138 -5.87 15.99 -16.48
C ILE A 138 -5.14 16.32 -15.17
N SER A 139 -4.25 17.32 -15.17
CA SER A 139 -3.64 17.93 -13.98
C SER A 139 -4.63 18.62 -13.02
N ALA A 140 -5.87 18.97 -13.45
CA ALA A 140 -6.85 19.66 -12.61
C ALA A 140 -7.85 18.73 -11.89
N ILE A 141 -7.88 17.43 -12.21
CA ILE A 141 -8.77 16.44 -11.57
C ILE A 141 -8.05 15.71 -10.43
N VAL A 142 -6.76 15.86 -10.28
CA VAL A 142 -6.03 15.35 -9.12
C VAL A 142 -6.44 16.20 -7.91
N ARG A 143 -7.42 15.71 -7.14
CA ARG A 143 -7.72 16.32 -5.83
C ARG A 143 -6.40 16.43 -5.08
N PRO A 144 -6.01 17.62 -4.61
CA PRO A 144 -4.78 17.74 -3.85
C PRO A 144 -4.90 16.84 -2.62
N VAL A 145 -3.90 16.00 -2.40
CA VAL A 145 -3.84 15.18 -1.18
C VAL A 145 -3.85 16.10 0.01
N LYS A 146 -4.88 15.98 0.86
CA LYS A 146 -5.02 16.79 2.09
C LYS A 146 -4.93 15.91 3.33
N CYS A 147 -5.47 14.69 3.26
CA CYS A 147 -5.49 13.74 4.37
C CYS A 147 -4.78 12.45 3.97
N VAL A 148 -3.73 12.12 4.70
CA VAL A 148 -2.93 10.91 4.49
C VAL A 148 -3.19 9.95 5.63
N LEU A 149 -3.62 8.73 5.31
CA LEU A 149 -3.68 7.63 6.27
C LEU A 149 -2.31 6.94 6.30
N VAL A 150 -1.64 6.99 7.44
CA VAL A 150 -0.40 6.26 7.67
C VAL A 150 -0.72 5.02 8.49
N VAL A 151 -0.71 3.87 7.84
CA VAL A 151 -0.93 2.57 8.48
C VAL A 151 0.40 2.07 9.03
N GLY A 152 0.53 1.93 10.35
CA GLY A 152 1.80 1.68 11.04
C GLY A 152 2.56 2.97 11.39
N GLY A 153 1.83 4.05 11.70
CA GLY A 153 2.41 5.38 11.94
C GLY A 153 3.20 5.50 13.26
N ALA A 154 2.97 4.62 14.24
CA ALA A 154 3.72 4.61 15.50
C ALA A 154 5.06 3.84 15.43
N GLY A 155 5.37 3.22 14.27
CA GLY A 155 6.59 2.47 14.03
C GLY A 155 7.85 3.33 13.82
N TYR A 156 8.99 2.64 13.56
CA TYR A 156 10.30 3.27 13.36
C TYR A 156 10.30 4.31 12.23
N LEU A 157 9.82 3.95 11.05
CA LEU A 157 9.70 4.89 9.92
C LEU A 157 8.46 5.78 10.07
N GLY A 158 7.33 5.21 10.50
CA GLY A 158 6.05 5.89 10.58
C GLY A 158 6.07 7.12 11.48
N SER A 159 6.72 7.04 12.64
CA SER A 159 6.84 8.16 13.58
C SER A 159 7.63 9.36 13.01
N VAL A 160 8.64 9.10 12.18
CA VAL A 160 9.39 10.16 11.48
C VAL A 160 8.57 10.72 10.32
N LEU A 161 7.91 9.84 9.55
CA LEU A 161 7.08 10.24 8.41
C LEU A 161 5.90 11.13 8.84
N CYS A 162 5.19 10.76 9.91
CA CYS A 162 4.06 11.55 10.42
C CYS A 162 4.46 12.99 10.71
N ARG A 163 5.63 13.22 11.31
CA ARG A 163 6.17 14.57 11.57
C ARG A 163 6.45 15.34 10.28
N GLN A 164 7.08 14.69 9.31
CA GLN A 164 7.36 15.33 8.02
C GLN A 164 6.08 15.68 7.25
N LEU A 165 5.06 14.82 7.29
CA LEU A 165 3.77 15.08 6.67
C LEU A 165 3.04 16.27 7.33
N LEU A 166 3.00 16.31 8.66
CA LEU A 166 2.41 17.44 9.40
C LEU A 166 3.14 18.76 9.13
N GLN A 167 4.48 18.74 9.10
CA GLN A 167 5.30 19.90 8.74
C GLN A 167 5.03 20.41 7.31
N ARG A 168 4.59 19.54 6.41
CA ARG A 168 4.18 19.88 5.04
C ARG A 168 2.73 20.36 4.93
N GLY A 169 2.00 20.39 6.04
CA GLY A 169 0.61 20.84 6.09
C GLY A 169 -0.44 19.77 5.74
N TYR A 170 -0.05 18.49 5.61
CA TYR A 170 -0.99 17.39 5.46
C TYR A 170 -1.74 17.15 6.78
N ARG A 171 -3.03 16.80 6.70
CA ARG A 171 -3.68 16.11 7.79
C ARG A 171 -3.20 14.66 7.80
N VAL A 172 -2.82 14.18 8.97
CA VAL A 172 -2.28 12.83 9.14
C VAL A 172 -3.20 12.03 10.06
N ARG A 173 -3.79 10.99 9.52
CA ARG A 173 -4.46 9.97 10.31
C ARG A 173 -3.55 8.77 10.43
N VAL A 174 -3.27 8.35 11.66
CA VAL A 174 -2.50 7.14 11.94
C VAL A 174 -3.46 6.02 12.27
N LEU A 175 -3.31 4.86 11.61
CA LEU A 175 -3.92 3.60 12.04
C LEU A 175 -2.80 2.68 12.52
N ASP A 176 -2.81 2.34 13.81
CA ASP A 176 -1.76 1.53 14.42
C ASP A 176 -2.34 0.71 15.59
N SER A 177 -1.92 -0.53 15.72
CA SER A 177 -2.29 -1.39 16.86
C SER A 177 -1.63 -0.96 18.16
N LEU A 178 -0.58 -0.12 18.05
CA LEU A 178 0.29 0.31 19.15
C LEU A 178 1.01 -0.86 19.81
N LEU A 179 1.34 -1.88 19.02
CA LEU A 179 2.09 -3.05 19.47
C LEU A 179 3.36 -2.66 20.25
N TYR A 180 4.03 -1.59 19.81
CA TYR A 180 5.24 -1.06 20.47
C TYR A 180 4.99 0.19 21.32
N GLY A 181 3.75 0.45 21.72
CA GLY A 181 3.35 1.61 22.51
C GLY A 181 3.02 2.84 21.70
N VAL A 182 2.46 3.86 22.37
CA VAL A 182 2.05 5.14 21.78
C VAL A 182 3.14 6.21 21.84
N ASP A 183 4.11 6.05 22.76
CA ASP A 183 5.15 7.05 23.06
C ASP A 183 5.80 7.70 21.82
N PRO A 184 6.08 6.93 20.72
CA PRO A 184 6.73 7.51 19.56
C PRO A 184 5.95 8.60 18.83
N ILE A 185 4.65 8.71 19.07
CA ILE A 185 3.74 9.68 18.42
C ILE A 185 2.87 10.44 19.42
N ALA A 186 3.04 10.22 20.73
CA ALA A 186 2.16 10.79 21.76
C ALA A 186 2.11 12.34 21.71
N GLU A 187 3.22 13.02 21.48
CA GLU A 187 3.24 14.48 21.38
C GLU A 187 2.49 15.00 20.14
N LEU A 188 2.28 14.17 19.11
CA LEU A 188 1.55 14.57 17.90
C LEU A 188 0.04 14.70 18.15
N GLU A 189 -0.49 14.06 19.18
CA GLU A 189 -1.92 14.12 19.50
C GLU A 189 -2.41 15.56 19.76
N GLN A 190 -1.51 16.44 20.19
CA GLN A 190 -1.80 17.87 20.37
C GLN A 190 -1.55 18.72 19.12
N THR A 191 -1.07 18.09 18.03
CA THR A 191 -0.75 18.81 16.80
C THR A 191 -1.99 18.94 15.92
N PRO A 192 -2.37 20.16 15.50
CA PRO A 192 -3.48 20.35 14.58
C PRO A 192 -3.30 19.54 13.30
N GLY A 193 -4.35 18.81 12.92
CA GLY A 193 -4.32 17.95 11.73
C GLY A 193 -3.83 16.52 11.97
N PHE A 194 -3.47 16.16 13.21
CA PHE A 194 -3.16 14.79 13.59
C PHE A 194 -4.39 14.06 14.16
N GLU A 195 -4.54 12.79 13.80
CA GLU A 195 -5.59 11.92 14.34
C GLU A 195 -5.03 10.51 14.53
N LEU A 196 -5.18 9.94 15.73
CA LEU A 196 -4.80 8.56 16.03
C LEU A 196 -6.03 7.66 16.07
N VAL A 197 -6.00 6.59 15.28
CA VAL A 197 -6.94 5.48 15.31
C VAL A 197 -6.19 4.25 15.82
N LYS A 198 -6.36 3.94 17.12
CA LYS A 198 -5.83 2.70 17.69
C LYS A 198 -6.65 1.53 17.16
N ALA A 199 -6.07 0.76 16.25
CA ALA A 199 -6.77 -0.32 15.58
C ALA A 199 -5.79 -1.34 14.98
N ASP A 200 -6.23 -2.58 14.89
CA ASP A 200 -5.52 -3.65 14.21
C ASP A 200 -6.03 -3.76 12.76
N ILE A 201 -5.11 -3.81 11.79
CA ILE A 201 -5.42 -3.92 10.36
C ILE A 201 -6.11 -5.25 9.99
N ARG A 202 -6.04 -6.26 10.85
CA ARG A 202 -6.76 -7.53 10.70
C ARG A 202 -8.28 -7.37 10.88
N HIS A 203 -8.75 -6.27 11.43
CA HIS A 203 -10.16 -5.97 11.64
C HIS A 203 -10.71 -5.04 10.56
N LEU A 204 -11.33 -5.62 9.54
CA LEU A 204 -11.89 -4.92 8.37
C LEU A 204 -12.72 -3.67 8.74
N GLU A 205 -13.60 -3.78 9.75
CA GLU A 205 -14.47 -2.68 10.17
C GLU A 205 -13.67 -1.45 10.63
N GLN A 206 -12.56 -1.68 11.34
CA GLN A 206 -11.69 -0.63 11.85
C GLN A 206 -10.92 0.05 10.71
N VAL A 207 -10.41 -0.76 9.75
CA VAL A 207 -9.75 -0.26 8.54
C VAL A 207 -10.72 0.60 7.72
N ALA A 208 -11.96 0.13 7.52
CA ALA A 208 -12.98 0.86 6.77
C ALA A 208 -13.37 2.20 7.46
N LYS A 209 -13.44 2.23 8.79
CA LYS A 209 -13.66 3.48 9.55
C LYS A 209 -12.51 4.47 9.38
N ALA A 210 -11.27 3.98 9.45
CA ALA A 210 -10.07 4.80 9.28
C ALA A 210 -9.92 5.35 7.85
N MET A 211 -10.47 4.66 6.84
CA MET A 211 -10.36 5.05 5.43
C MET A 211 -11.28 6.22 5.03
N LYS A 212 -12.28 6.57 5.85
CA LYS A 212 -13.25 7.64 5.50
C LYS A 212 -12.56 8.99 5.31
N SER A 213 -12.83 9.65 4.17
CA SER A 213 -12.29 10.98 3.84
C SER A 213 -10.76 11.04 3.79
N VAL A 214 -10.11 9.95 3.40
CA VAL A 214 -8.67 9.84 3.16
C VAL A 214 -8.40 10.05 1.68
N ASP A 215 -7.38 10.83 1.36
CA ASP A 215 -6.97 11.10 -0.04
C ASP A 215 -5.80 10.23 -0.49
N ALA A 216 -4.98 9.77 0.47
CA ALA A 216 -3.84 8.89 0.20
C ALA A 216 -3.56 7.93 1.36
N VAL A 217 -3.06 6.75 1.05
CA VAL A 217 -2.63 5.75 2.02
C VAL A 217 -1.13 5.50 1.90
N ILE A 218 -0.44 5.49 3.02
CA ILE A 218 0.93 4.98 3.13
C ILE A 218 0.89 3.78 4.06
N HIS A 219 1.14 2.59 3.50
CA HIS A 219 1.06 1.34 4.24
C HIS A 219 2.45 0.87 4.67
N LEU A 220 2.75 1.06 5.96
CA LEU A 220 4.02 0.68 6.62
C LEU A 220 3.85 -0.48 7.60
N ALA A 221 2.61 -0.75 8.06
CA ALA A 221 2.35 -1.76 9.08
C ALA A 221 2.81 -3.15 8.63
N ALA A 222 3.60 -3.77 9.46
CA ALA A 222 4.09 -5.14 9.30
C ALA A 222 4.84 -5.60 10.56
N ILE A 223 4.91 -6.89 10.80
CA ILE A 223 5.91 -7.51 11.67
C ILE A 223 7.21 -7.53 10.86
N VAL A 224 8.16 -6.67 11.25
CA VAL A 224 9.37 -6.37 10.46
C VAL A 224 10.60 -7.02 11.07
N GLY A 225 11.37 -7.72 10.24
CA GLY A 225 12.62 -8.40 10.60
C GLY A 225 12.50 -9.91 10.53
N ASP A 226 13.59 -10.57 10.10
CA ASP A 226 13.56 -12.01 9.86
C ASP A 226 13.40 -12.81 11.16
N GLU A 227 14.04 -12.36 12.25
CA GLU A 227 13.90 -13.00 13.56
C GLU A 227 12.49 -12.82 14.12
N ALA A 228 11.97 -11.59 14.09
CA ALA A 228 10.61 -11.28 14.56
C ALA A 228 9.54 -12.09 13.79
N SER A 229 9.67 -12.18 12.48
CA SER A 229 8.70 -12.89 11.63
C SER A 229 8.72 -14.42 11.79
N ARG A 230 9.74 -14.99 12.45
CA ARG A 230 9.83 -16.42 12.74
C ARG A 230 9.25 -16.80 14.09
N LEU A 231 9.05 -15.83 14.99
CA LEU A 231 8.51 -16.09 16.32
C LEU A 231 7.09 -16.64 16.25
N ASP A 232 6.26 -15.99 15.43
CA ASP A 232 4.91 -16.44 15.10
C ASP A 232 4.68 -16.32 13.59
N PRO A 233 4.85 -17.42 12.84
CA PRO A 233 4.64 -17.43 11.40
C PRO A 233 3.20 -17.18 10.99
N GLU A 234 2.21 -17.64 11.76
CA GLU A 234 0.79 -17.46 11.46
C GLU A 234 0.40 -15.99 11.62
N GLU A 235 0.76 -15.36 12.73
CA GLU A 235 0.54 -13.93 12.95
C GLU A 235 1.26 -13.09 11.88
N THR A 236 2.47 -13.51 11.49
CA THR A 236 3.21 -12.83 10.41
C THR A 236 2.49 -12.91 9.06
N ILE A 237 1.93 -14.05 8.69
CA ILE A 237 1.15 -14.20 7.46
C ILE A 237 -0.12 -13.35 7.54
N GLU A 238 -0.84 -13.42 8.65
CA GLU A 238 -2.06 -12.63 8.86
C GLU A 238 -1.80 -11.12 8.75
N ALA A 239 -0.81 -10.60 9.47
CA ALA A 239 -0.53 -9.17 9.50
C ALA A 239 0.14 -8.66 8.22
N ASN A 240 1.15 -9.38 7.69
CA ASN A 240 1.98 -8.88 6.61
C ASN A 240 1.41 -9.14 5.21
N TYR A 241 0.50 -10.11 5.07
CA TYR A 241 -0.09 -10.46 3.79
C TYR A 241 -1.61 -10.30 3.78
N LEU A 242 -2.35 -11.09 4.59
CA LEU A 242 -3.81 -11.08 4.53
C LEU A 242 -4.40 -9.72 4.90
N ALA A 243 -3.97 -9.13 6.01
CA ALA A 243 -4.45 -7.81 6.43
C ALA A 243 -3.96 -6.69 5.49
N THR A 244 -2.74 -6.82 4.94
CA THR A 244 -2.21 -5.90 3.93
C THR A 244 -3.09 -5.89 2.67
N ARG A 245 -3.53 -7.06 2.20
CA ARG A 245 -4.49 -7.20 1.09
C ARG A 245 -5.83 -6.55 1.43
N VAL A 246 -6.35 -6.78 2.62
CA VAL A 246 -7.60 -6.13 3.11
C VAL A 246 -7.48 -4.60 3.07
N VAL A 247 -6.38 -4.03 3.54
CA VAL A 247 -6.15 -2.57 3.48
C VAL A 247 -6.18 -2.07 2.04
N ALA A 248 -5.57 -2.80 1.11
CA ALA A 248 -5.57 -2.45 -0.32
C ALA A 248 -6.97 -2.53 -0.94
N GLU A 249 -7.72 -3.61 -0.67
CA GLU A 249 -9.10 -3.78 -1.14
C GLU A 249 -10.04 -2.70 -0.60
N VAL A 250 -9.90 -2.34 0.68
CA VAL A 250 -10.65 -1.24 1.28
C VAL A 250 -10.26 0.10 0.63
N SER A 251 -8.96 0.33 0.38
CA SER A 251 -8.51 1.55 -0.31
C SER A 251 -9.11 1.64 -1.72
N ARG A 252 -9.10 0.55 -2.47
CA ARG A 252 -9.75 0.44 -3.78
C ARG A 252 -11.25 0.72 -3.71
N TYR A 253 -11.93 0.14 -2.73
CA TYR A 253 -13.37 0.36 -2.51
C TYR A 253 -13.69 1.85 -2.23
N TYR A 254 -12.86 2.53 -1.44
CA TYR A 254 -13.00 3.97 -1.14
C TYR A 254 -12.42 4.86 -2.25
N GLN A 255 -11.92 4.28 -3.35
CA GLN A 255 -11.31 4.98 -4.49
C GLN A 255 -10.10 5.84 -4.09
N VAL A 256 -9.32 5.35 -3.14
CA VAL A 256 -8.06 5.99 -2.74
C VAL A 256 -6.97 5.52 -3.70
N ASN A 257 -6.83 6.23 -4.84
CA ASN A 257 -5.89 5.86 -5.90
C ASN A 257 -4.42 6.02 -5.50
N ARG A 258 -4.13 6.90 -4.55
CA ARG A 258 -2.77 7.14 -4.08
C ARG A 258 -2.47 6.23 -2.90
N PHE A 259 -2.08 5.00 -3.21
CA PHE A 259 -1.68 3.99 -2.25
C PHE A 259 -0.19 3.68 -2.41
N ILE A 260 0.61 3.89 -1.34
CA ILE A 260 2.05 3.65 -1.37
C ILE A 260 2.38 2.55 -0.36
N PHE A 261 2.95 1.46 -0.84
CA PHE A 261 3.30 0.30 -0.03
C PHE A 261 4.80 0.23 0.27
N ALA A 262 5.15 0.08 1.54
CA ALA A 262 6.51 -0.20 1.97
C ALA A 262 6.83 -1.69 1.81
N SER A 263 7.44 -2.03 0.68
CA SER A 263 8.09 -3.30 0.42
C SER A 263 9.56 -3.24 0.84
N THR A 264 10.40 -4.16 0.40
CA THR A 264 11.78 -4.29 0.88
C THR A 264 12.73 -4.77 -0.21
N CYS A 265 13.97 -4.27 -0.22
CA CYS A 265 15.05 -4.83 -1.04
C CYS A 265 15.48 -6.25 -0.60
N SER A 266 15.07 -6.71 0.59
CA SER A 266 15.28 -8.11 1.01
C SER A 266 14.59 -9.13 0.10
N ASN A 267 13.64 -8.66 -0.75
CA ASN A 267 12.99 -9.47 -1.77
C ASN A 267 13.96 -10.03 -2.81
N TYR A 268 15.11 -9.36 -3.03
CA TYR A 268 16.14 -9.82 -3.95
C TYR A 268 16.96 -11.02 -3.41
N GLY A 269 17.02 -11.19 -2.08
CA GLY A 269 17.67 -12.31 -1.40
C GLY A 269 19.17 -12.41 -1.67
N ALA A 270 19.65 -13.59 -2.10
CA ALA A 270 21.03 -13.78 -2.52
C ALA A 270 21.13 -13.58 -4.04
N SER A 271 21.89 -12.60 -4.47
CA SER A 271 22.16 -12.38 -5.90
C SER A 271 23.12 -13.44 -6.42
N CYS A 272 22.82 -13.98 -7.60
CA CYS A 272 23.74 -14.87 -8.33
C CYS A 272 24.97 -14.09 -8.85
N GLU A 273 24.84 -12.77 -8.98
CA GLU A 273 25.91 -11.84 -9.37
C GLU A 273 26.10 -10.79 -8.27
N PRO A 274 26.99 -11.07 -7.28
CA PRO A 274 27.12 -10.23 -6.08
C PRO A 274 27.51 -8.77 -6.35
N ASP A 275 28.19 -8.50 -7.45
CA ASP A 275 28.64 -7.16 -7.84
C ASP A 275 27.68 -6.43 -8.78
N ALA A 276 26.63 -7.10 -9.29
CA ALA A 276 25.64 -6.48 -10.15
C ALA A 276 24.70 -5.58 -9.35
N MET A 277 24.34 -4.43 -9.96
CA MET A 277 23.34 -3.50 -9.41
C MET A 277 21.94 -3.97 -9.82
N LEU A 278 21.15 -4.48 -8.88
CA LEU A 278 19.81 -5.00 -9.12
C LEU A 278 18.80 -3.87 -9.33
N SER A 279 18.16 -3.85 -10.49
CA SER A 279 17.06 -2.94 -10.80
C SER A 279 15.71 -3.52 -10.34
N GLU A 280 14.65 -2.73 -10.49
CA GLU A 280 13.28 -3.15 -10.14
C GLU A 280 12.76 -4.33 -10.96
N SER A 281 13.35 -4.57 -12.15
CA SER A 281 13.03 -5.71 -13.01
C SER A 281 13.82 -6.98 -12.69
N ALA A 282 14.78 -6.90 -11.75
CA ALA A 282 15.56 -8.08 -11.36
C ALA A 282 14.68 -9.15 -10.71
N PRO A 283 14.98 -10.45 -10.92
CA PRO A 283 14.27 -11.55 -10.29
C PRO A 283 14.27 -11.43 -8.76
N LEU A 284 13.14 -11.77 -8.15
CA LEU A 284 12.98 -11.80 -6.69
C LEU A 284 13.28 -13.21 -6.18
N ASN A 285 14.09 -13.30 -5.11
CA ASN A 285 14.46 -14.54 -4.46
C ASN A 285 14.38 -14.40 -2.93
N PRO A 286 13.17 -14.23 -2.35
CA PRO A 286 12.98 -13.98 -0.93
C PRO A 286 13.40 -15.19 -0.08
N LEU A 287 14.34 -15.00 0.86
CA LEU A 287 14.86 -16.06 1.71
C LEU A 287 14.15 -16.14 3.08
N SER A 288 13.52 -15.08 3.54
CA SER A 288 12.81 -15.06 4.83
C SER A 288 11.30 -15.03 4.65
N LEU A 289 10.55 -15.44 5.69
CA LEU A 289 9.09 -15.34 5.70
C LEU A 289 8.64 -13.88 5.49
N TYR A 290 9.29 -12.93 6.18
CA TYR A 290 9.04 -11.49 5.99
C TYR A 290 9.13 -11.07 4.52
N ALA A 291 10.23 -11.41 3.84
CA ALA A 291 10.43 -11.05 2.44
C ALA A 291 9.42 -11.75 1.51
N ARG A 292 9.08 -13.02 1.79
CA ARG A 292 8.05 -13.75 1.02
C ARG A 292 6.70 -13.06 1.12
N MET A 293 6.27 -12.68 2.34
CA MET A 293 4.98 -11.97 2.52
C MET A 293 4.96 -10.61 1.82
N LYS A 294 6.10 -9.91 1.74
CA LYS A 294 6.20 -8.68 0.95
C LYS A 294 6.07 -8.93 -0.55
N VAL A 295 6.68 -10.00 -1.09
CA VAL A 295 6.54 -10.40 -2.51
C VAL A 295 5.09 -10.80 -2.82
N GLU A 296 4.46 -11.62 -1.98
CA GLU A 296 3.04 -12.00 -2.14
C GLU A 296 2.12 -10.76 -2.14
N SER A 297 2.41 -9.78 -1.28
CA SER A 297 1.65 -8.53 -1.27
C SER A 297 1.85 -7.71 -2.56
N GLU A 298 3.08 -7.64 -3.09
CA GLU A 298 3.34 -7.00 -4.39
C GLU A 298 2.55 -7.67 -5.53
N GLN A 299 2.44 -9.00 -5.50
CA GLN A 299 1.66 -9.76 -6.50
C GLN A 299 0.17 -9.53 -6.35
N ALA A 300 -0.36 -9.61 -5.11
CA ALA A 300 -1.76 -9.35 -4.83
C ALA A 300 -2.19 -7.94 -5.28
N PHE A 301 -1.31 -6.95 -5.16
CA PHE A 301 -1.60 -5.59 -5.64
C PHE A 301 -1.71 -5.51 -7.16
N ARG A 302 -0.93 -6.28 -7.92
CA ARG A 302 -1.07 -6.36 -9.39
C ARG A 302 -2.41 -6.97 -9.81
N GLU A 303 -2.91 -7.95 -9.02
CA GLU A 303 -4.23 -8.53 -9.25
C GLU A 303 -5.37 -7.55 -8.96
N LEU A 304 -5.16 -6.64 -8.00
CA LEU A 304 -6.14 -5.61 -7.62
C LEU A 304 -6.06 -4.36 -8.50
N GLU A 305 -5.03 -4.24 -9.34
CA GLU A 305 -4.81 -3.07 -10.18
C GLU A 305 -5.93 -2.89 -11.20
N ASP A 306 -6.50 -1.67 -11.24
CA ASP A 306 -7.48 -1.25 -12.24
C ASP A 306 -7.33 0.25 -12.55
N GLU A 307 -8.26 0.80 -13.32
CA GLU A 307 -8.24 2.22 -13.69
C GLU A 307 -8.28 3.17 -12.48
N ASN A 308 -8.86 2.72 -11.36
CA ASN A 308 -9.10 3.52 -10.15
C ASN A 308 -8.15 3.17 -9.00
N PHE A 309 -7.38 2.09 -9.12
CA PHE A 309 -6.46 1.63 -8.09
C PHE A 309 -5.20 1.02 -8.71
N ALA A 310 -4.09 1.70 -8.58
CA ALA A 310 -2.79 1.23 -9.04
C ALA A 310 -1.70 1.62 -8.03
N PRO A 311 -1.42 0.74 -7.05
CA PRO A 311 -0.51 1.01 -5.95
C PRO A 311 0.90 1.31 -6.42
N THR A 312 1.58 2.22 -5.72
CA THR A 312 3.02 2.43 -5.85
C THR A 312 3.75 1.55 -4.84
N ILE A 313 4.74 0.81 -5.28
CA ILE A 313 5.51 -0.12 -4.44
C ILE A 313 6.90 0.43 -4.20
N PHE A 314 7.30 0.58 -2.93
CA PHE A 314 8.60 1.03 -2.50
C PHE A 314 9.41 -0.13 -1.92
N ARG A 315 10.39 -0.67 -2.66
CA ARG A 315 11.37 -1.63 -2.14
C ARG A 315 12.45 -0.88 -1.41
N MET A 316 12.30 -0.82 -0.09
CA MET A 316 13.14 -0.02 0.80
C MET A 316 14.51 -0.66 1.02
N ALA A 317 15.58 0.13 0.97
CA ALA A 317 16.88 -0.24 1.49
C ALA A 317 16.82 -0.45 3.02
N THR A 318 17.86 -1.02 3.62
CA THR A 318 17.98 -1.21 5.07
C THR A 318 18.03 0.15 5.76
N LEU A 319 17.09 0.38 6.67
CA LEU A 319 16.98 1.67 7.35
C LEU A 319 17.99 1.80 8.50
N PHE A 320 18.43 3.04 8.77
CA PHE A 320 19.23 3.41 9.93
C PHE A 320 18.91 4.86 10.37
N GLY A 321 19.46 5.31 11.51
CA GLY A 321 19.30 6.68 12.00
C GLY A 321 18.38 6.77 13.22
N LEU A 322 18.24 7.98 13.76
CA LEU A 322 17.41 8.24 14.93
C LEU A 322 15.93 8.28 14.60
N SER A 323 15.13 7.66 15.44
CA SER A 323 13.67 7.70 15.39
C SER A 323 13.09 7.78 16.79
N PRO A 324 11.90 8.37 16.99
CA PRO A 324 11.16 8.30 18.25
C PRO A 324 10.89 6.86 18.71
N ARG A 325 10.60 5.95 17.77
CA ARG A 325 10.59 4.52 18.03
C ARG A 325 11.93 3.94 17.60
N MET A 326 12.95 4.06 18.44
CA MET A 326 14.30 3.60 18.13
C MET A 326 14.40 2.09 17.96
N ARG A 327 15.27 1.65 17.03
CA ARG A 327 15.58 0.25 16.77
C ARG A 327 17.09 0.02 16.77
N PHE A 328 17.58 -0.73 17.75
CA PHE A 328 18.97 -1.16 17.83
C PHE A 328 19.22 -2.59 17.31
N ASP A 329 18.20 -3.21 16.70
CA ASP A 329 18.31 -4.46 15.92
C ASP A 329 18.69 -4.22 14.44
N LEU A 330 18.76 -2.96 13.99
CA LEU A 330 19.26 -2.56 12.67
C LEU A 330 20.79 -2.40 12.69
N VAL A 331 21.47 -2.89 11.67
CA VAL A 331 22.94 -3.08 11.67
C VAL A 331 23.74 -1.83 12.06
N VAL A 332 23.49 -0.69 11.41
CA VAL A 332 24.21 0.57 11.72
C VAL A 332 23.92 1.00 13.15
N ASN A 333 22.66 1.01 13.54
CA ASN A 333 22.22 1.41 14.88
C ASN A 333 22.79 0.47 15.96
N ASN A 334 22.82 -0.84 15.67
CA ASN A 334 23.38 -1.86 16.56
C ASN A 334 24.88 -1.64 16.80
N PHE A 335 25.63 -1.43 15.72
CA PHE A 335 27.05 -1.20 15.83
C PHE A 335 27.36 0.07 16.65
N CYS A 336 26.59 1.15 16.45
CA CYS A 336 26.78 2.39 17.23
C CYS A 336 26.53 2.18 18.72
N VAL A 337 25.43 1.53 19.11
CA VAL A 337 25.13 1.32 20.54
C VAL A 337 26.13 0.38 21.20
N ARG A 338 26.54 -0.71 20.52
CA ARG A 338 27.55 -1.63 21.04
C ARG A 338 28.94 -0.96 21.15
N ALA A 339 29.32 -0.16 20.16
CA ALA A 339 30.58 0.60 20.23
C ALA A 339 30.62 1.54 21.42
N ILE A 340 29.53 2.25 21.71
CA ILE A 340 29.47 3.19 22.84
C ILE A 340 29.39 2.47 24.18
N ARG A 341 28.55 1.43 24.30
CA ARG A 341 28.22 0.76 25.56
C ARG A 341 29.19 -0.36 25.93
N GLU A 342 29.59 -1.17 24.96
CA GLU A 342 30.39 -2.40 25.16
C GLU A 342 31.83 -2.26 24.67
N LYS A 343 32.14 -1.24 23.87
CA LYS A 343 33.44 -1.08 23.17
C LYS A 343 33.81 -2.27 22.28
N VAL A 344 32.80 -2.99 21.81
CA VAL A 344 32.95 -4.18 20.96
C VAL A 344 31.84 -4.21 19.92
N ILE A 345 32.21 -4.46 18.67
CA ILE A 345 31.29 -4.75 17.56
C ILE A 345 31.55 -6.18 17.10
N THR A 346 30.50 -7.01 17.03
CA THR A 346 30.57 -8.34 16.41
C THR A 346 30.05 -8.25 14.98
N VAL A 347 30.87 -8.62 14.01
CA VAL A 347 30.56 -8.67 12.57
C VAL A 347 30.43 -10.13 12.16
N PHE A 348 29.28 -10.54 11.62
CA PHE A 348 29.06 -11.87 11.08
C PHE A 348 29.35 -11.87 9.58
N GLY A 349 30.48 -12.50 9.18
CA GLY A 349 31.03 -12.45 7.82
C GLY A 349 31.70 -11.10 7.55
N GLY A 350 30.97 -10.15 6.99
CA GLY A 350 31.45 -8.78 6.76
C GLY A 350 31.43 -8.36 5.28
N THR A 351 31.68 -9.28 4.35
CA THR A 351 31.80 -8.98 2.92
C THR A 351 30.45 -8.82 2.20
N GLN A 352 29.35 -9.21 2.83
CA GLN A 352 28.03 -9.14 2.24
C GLN A 352 27.56 -7.69 2.08
N TRP A 353 26.99 -7.40 0.91
CA TRP A 353 26.45 -6.10 0.56
C TRP A 353 25.04 -5.86 1.13
N ARG A 354 24.80 -4.63 1.59
CA ARG A 354 23.49 -4.14 1.99
C ARG A 354 23.34 -2.67 1.58
N PRO A 355 22.29 -2.32 0.83
CA PRO A 355 21.96 -0.92 0.64
C PRO A 355 21.45 -0.34 1.97
N GLN A 356 21.93 0.86 2.31
CA GLN A 356 21.58 1.60 3.52
C GLN A 356 20.74 2.83 3.16
N LEU A 357 19.82 3.24 4.04
CA LEU A 357 19.04 4.46 3.86
C LEU A 357 18.69 5.07 5.22
N HIS A 358 18.99 6.34 5.40
CA HIS A 358 18.63 7.05 6.62
C HIS A 358 17.11 7.18 6.73
N VAL A 359 16.55 6.98 7.93
CA VAL A 359 15.11 6.96 8.17
C VAL A 359 14.40 8.28 7.79
N SER A 360 15.07 9.42 7.94
CA SER A 360 14.53 10.72 7.51
C SER A 360 14.45 10.85 5.98
N ASP A 361 15.45 10.32 5.25
CA ASP A 361 15.43 10.28 3.80
C ASP A 361 14.37 9.29 3.29
N ALA A 362 14.22 8.15 3.97
CA ALA A 362 13.15 7.21 3.69
C ALA A 362 11.77 7.88 3.79
N ALA A 363 11.50 8.60 4.87
CA ALA A 363 10.26 9.38 5.03
C ALA A 363 10.10 10.43 3.92
N GLN A 364 11.17 11.12 3.54
CA GLN A 364 11.15 12.10 2.45
C GLN A 364 10.80 11.48 1.08
N ALA A 365 11.18 10.22 0.83
CA ALA A 365 10.80 9.52 -0.40
C ALA A 365 9.27 9.35 -0.51
N PHE A 366 8.59 9.01 0.59
CA PHE A 366 7.13 8.94 0.63
C PHE A 366 6.48 10.31 0.39
N VAL A 367 7.01 11.37 1.01
CA VAL A 367 6.52 12.74 0.78
C VAL A 367 6.66 13.12 -0.69
N LYS A 368 7.82 12.87 -1.32
CA LYS A 368 8.03 13.13 -2.75
C LYS A 368 7.07 12.34 -3.65
N CYS A 369 6.75 11.11 -3.29
CA CYS A 369 5.77 10.31 -4.03
C CYS A 369 4.36 10.88 -3.89
N LEU A 370 3.98 11.40 -2.72
CA LEU A 370 2.69 12.09 -2.55
C LEU A 370 2.61 13.39 -3.38
N ASP A 371 3.71 14.14 -3.50
CA ASP A 371 3.79 15.39 -4.24
C ASP A 371 3.88 15.16 -5.77
N ALA A 372 4.29 13.96 -6.22
CA ALA A 372 4.47 13.65 -7.63
C ALA A 372 3.11 13.53 -8.38
N PRO A 373 3.03 13.87 -9.68
CA PRO A 373 1.87 13.54 -10.50
C PRO A 373 1.54 12.05 -10.44
N ILE A 374 0.26 11.72 -10.29
CA ILE A 374 -0.18 10.32 -10.09
C ILE A 374 0.24 9.43 -11.25
N GLU A 375 0.28 9.96 -12.47
CA GLU A 375 0.65 9.25 -13.70
C GLU A 375 2.10 8.77 -13.70
N ARG A 376 2.96 9.38 -12.88
CA ARG A 376 4.37 9.00 -12.75
C ARG A 376 4.61 7.90 -11.72
N VAL A 377 3.63 7.64 -10.87
CA VAL A 377 3.84 6.75 -9.70
C VAL A 377 2.86 5.59 -9.63
N ARG A 378 1.68 5.71 -10.26
CA ARG A 378 0.66 4.65 -10.22
C ARG A 378 1.18 3.36 -10.86
N GLY A 379 0.98 2.24 -10.19
CA GLY A 379 1.42 0.92 -10.67
C GLY A 379 2.95 0.73 -10.70
N GLU A 380 3.71 1.72 -10.27
CA GLU A 380 5.16 1.71 -10.36
C GLU A 380 5.82 1.04 -9.15
N VAL A 381 6.90 0.32 -9.43
CA VAL A 381 7.82 -0.19 -8.41
C VAL A 381 9.08 0.65 -8.41
N PHE A 382 9.51 1.10 -7.24
CA PHE A 382 10.75 1.84 -7.05
C PHE A 382 11.62 1.19 -5.98
N ASN A 383 12.90 1.01 -6.28
CA ASN A 383 13.91 0.81 -5.26
C ASN A 383 14.17 2.13 -4.56
N ILE A 384 14.13 2.17 -3.23
CA ILE A 384 14.30 3.39 -2.43
C ILE A 384 15.59 3.35 -1.64
N GLY A 385 16.55 4.18 -2.05
CA GLY A 385 17.89 4.28 -1.49
C GLY A 385 18.79 5.18 -2.34
N GLY A 386 20.09 4.94 -2.32
CA GLY A 386 21.07 5.65 -3.12
C GLY A 386 22.20 4.74 -3.59
N ASN A 387 22.65 4.92 -4.84
CA ASN A 387 23.69 4.07 -5.45
C ASN A 387 24.98 4.05 -4.62
N THR A 388 25.35 5.17 -4.01
CA THR A 388 26.55 5.31 -3.16
C THR A 388 26.38 4.77 -1.74
N LEU A 389 25.16 4.35 -1.37
CA LEU A 389 24.84 3.84 -0.03
C LEU A 389 24.77 2.31 0.02
N ASN A 390 25.15 1.62 -1.07
CA ASN A 390 25.43 0.19 -1.01
C ASN A 390 26.76 -0.01 -0.24
N SER A 391 26.69 -0.64 0.93
CA SER A 391 27.83 -0.81 1.83
C SER A 391 28.04 -2.27 2.19
N ARG A 392 29.27 -2.71 2.35
CA ARG A 392 29.58 -3.97 3.01
C ARG A 392 29.41 -3.82 4.50
N ILE A 393 29.06 -4.90 5.21
CA ILE A 393 28.89 -4.85 6.66
C ILE A 393 30.20 -4.48 7.36
N GLU A 394 31.34 -4.93 6.86
CA GLU A 394 32.68 -4.57 7.37
C GLU A 394 32.98 -3.08 7.20
N ASP A 395 32.55 -2.45 6.08
CA ASP A 395 32.74 -1.00 5.85
C ASP A 395 31.92 -0.18 6.86
N ILE A 396 30.70 -0.64 7.19
CA ILE A 396 29.89 0.00 8.24
C ILE A 396 30.60 -0.08 9.60
N ALA A 397 31.13 -1.26 9.97
CA ALA A 397 31.88 -1.43 11.19
C ALA A 397 33.11 -0.51 11.25
N LYS A 398 33.84 -0.37 10.14
CA LYS A 398 34.98 0.53 10.02
C LYS A 398 34.56 1.99 10.26
N VAL A 399 33.48 2.46 9.64
CA VAL A 399 32.97 3.82 9.86
C VAL A 399 32.62 4.03 11.34
N VAL A 400 31.97 3.08 11.98
CA VAL A 400 31.62 3.19 13.42
C VAL A 400 32.87 3.21 14.30
N THR A 401 33.92 2.41 14.01
CA THR A 401 35.16 2.42 14.81
C THR A 401 35.95 3.72 14.64
N GLU A 402 35.91 4.34 13.47
CA GLU A 402 36.51 5.67 13.25
C GLU A 402 35.80 6.76 14.07
N GLU A 403 34.48 6.72 14.20
CA GLU A 403 33.69 7.70 14.98
C GLU A 403 33.66 7.38 16.50
N VAL A 404 33.98 6.15 16.87
CA VAL A 404 34.06 5.70 18.28
C VAL A 404 35.42 5.01 18.53
N PRO A 405 36.51 5.77 18.69
CA PRO A 405 37.84 5.22 18.92
C PRO A 405 37.90 4.30 20.14
N GLY A 406 38.74 3.27 20.06
CA GLY A 406 38.89 2.25 21.09
C GLY A 406 37.86 1.13 21.03
N THR A 407 37.01 1.12 20.00
CA THR A 407 36.10 0.02 19.73
C THR A 407 36.84 -1.14 19.05
N ARG A 408 36.70 -2.36 19.63
CA ARG A 408 37.25 -3.58 19.03
C ARG A 408 36.22 -4.24 18.12
N VAL A 409 36.65 -4.69 16.93
CA VAL A 409 35.84 -5.49 16.02
C VAL A 409 36.20 -6.96 16.14
N ILE A 410 35.17 -7.79 16.31
CA ILE A 410 35.27 -9.25 16.33
C ILE A 410 34.53 -9.78 15.10
N VAL A 411 35.25 -10.44 14.20
CA VAL A 411 34.64 -11.09 13.02
C VAL A 411 34.35 -12.55 13.34
N GLN A 412 33.11 -12.97 13.10
CA GLN A 412 32.64 -14.35 13.24
C GLN A 412 32.14 -14.86 11.89
N ASN A 413 32.62 -16.02 11.46
CA ASN A 413 32.29 -16.61 10.16
C ASN A 413 31.27 -17.77 10.26
N GLU A 414 30.80 -18.10 11.46
CA GLU A 414 29.94 -19.26 11.69
C GLU A 414 28.44 -19.01 11.44
N LYS A 415 28.00 -17.77 11.41
CA LYS A 415 26.58 -17.37 11.24
C LYS A 415 26.45 -16.25 10.22
N VAL A 416 27.03 -16.45 9.03
CA VAL A 416 26.97 -15.43 7.99
C VAL A 416 25.57 -15.38 7.38
N ASP A 417 25.01 -14.17 7.28
CA ASP A 417 23.75 -13.95 6.56
C ASP A 417 24.00 -14.24 5.05
N PRO A 418 23.29 -15.23 4.48
CA PRO A 418 23.52 -15.63 3.08
C PRO A 418 23.10 -14.57 2.06
N ARG A 419 22.32 -13.57 2.48
CA ARG A 419 21.89 -12.49 1.62
C ARG A 419 23.08 -11.57 1.32
N SER A 420 23.30 -11.31 0.03
CA SER A 420 24.26 -10.31 -0.43
C SER A 420 23.73 -9.73 -1.75
N TYR A 421 23.42 -8.44 -1.74
CA TYR A 421 22.87 -7.78 -2.91
C TYR A 421 23.21 -6.29 -2.92
N ARG A 422 23.51 -5.78 -4.11
CA ARG A 422 23.63 -4.35 -4.41
C ARG A 422 22.39 -3.93 -5.20
N VAL A 423 21.89 -2.74 -4.96
CA VAL A 423 20.63 -2.27 -5.59
C VAL A 423 20.88 -0.96 -6.31
N GLY A 424 20.32 -0.86 -7.52
CA GLY A 424 20.31 0.37 -8.32
C GLY A 424 19.09 1.22 -7.97
N PHE A 425 19.33 2.53 -7.86
CA PHE A 425 18.32 3.52 -7.46
C PHE A 425 18.11 4.61 -8.52
N ASP A 426 18.51 4.37 -9.76
CA ASP A 426 18.43 5.35 -10.84
C ASP A 426 17.00 5.72 -11.21
N LYS A 427 16.06 4.77 -11.08
CA LYS A 427 14.65 4.98 -11.41
C LYS A 427 14.01 5.99 -10.47
N VAL A 428 14.18 5.84 -9.17
CA VAL A 428 13.59 6.77 -8.19
C VAL A 428 14.19 8.16 -8.31
N GLU A 429 15.48 8.27 -8.62
CA GLU A 429 16.14 9.55 -8.89
C GLU A 429 15.56 10.22 -10.14
N ARG A 430 15.45 9.49 -11.24
CA ARG A 430 14.95 10.03 -12.52
C ARG A 430 13.47 10.42 -12.44
N VAL A 431 12.62 9.61 -11.79
CA VAL A 431 11.17 9.81 -11.79
C VAL A 431 10.71 10.75 -10.68
N LEU A 432 11.21 10.58 -9.46
CA LEU A 432 10.80 11.36 -8.28
C LEU A 432 11.80 12.47 -7.90
N GLY A 433 12.96 12.55 -8.58
CA GLY A 433 14.03 13.45 -8.17
C GLY A 433 14.51 13.16 -6.74
N PHE A 434 14.37 11.89 -6.29
CA PHE A 434 14.78 11.51 -4.95
C PHE A 434 16.27 11.16 -4.92
N ARG A 435 17.01 11.82 -4.03
CA ARG A 435 18.38 11.49 -3.66
C ARG A 435 18.50 11.55 -2.15
N PRO A 436 19.02 10.49 -1.49
CA PRO A 436 19.35 10.54 -0.07
C PRO A 436 20.33 11.66 0.23
N LYS A 437 20.16 12.31 1.37
CA LYS A 437 21.02 13.42 1.82
C LYS A 437 21.99 12.99 2.91
N VAL A 438 21.61 11.96 3.69
CA VAL A 438 22.38 11.51 4.85
C VAL A 438 23.16 10.25 4.45
N ASN A 439 24.48 10.31 4.49
CA ASN A 439 25.33 9.15 4.29
C ASN A 439 25.49 8.34 5.59
N VAL A 440 26.10 7.16 5.49
CA VAL A 440 26.26 6.26 6.66
C VAL A 440 27.06 6.92 7.78
N ARG A 441 28.12 7.66 7.47
CA ARG A 441 28.96 8.33 8.47
C ARG A 441 28.19 9.41 9.22
N ASP A 442 27.41 10.23 8.53
CA ASP A 442 26.63 11.30 9.15
C ASP A 442 25.56 10.70 10.10
N GLY A 443 24.88 9.62 9.70
CA GLY A 443 23.94 8.95 10.59
C GLY A 443 24.60 8.21 11.75
N VAL A 444 25.81 7.68 11.57
CA VAL A 444 26.60 7.14 12.68
C VAL A 444 26.93 8.23 13.70
N ARG A 445 27.37 9.43 13.25
CA ARG A 445 27.62 10.57 14.14
C ARG A 445 26.37 10.99 14.90
N GLU A 446 25.25 11.13 14.21
CA GLU A 446 23.97 11.47 14.81
C GLU A 446 23.60 10.50 15.96
N ILE A 447 23.72 9.19 15.72
CA ILE A 447 23.41 8.17 16.72
C ILE A 447 24.41 8.21 17.88
N VAL A 448 25.71 8.31 17.57
CA VAL A 448 26.80 8.36 18.56
C VAL A 448 26.64 9.57 19.47
N GLU A 449 26.34 10.74 18.95
CA GLU A 449 26.08 11.97 19.71
C GLU A 449 24.88 11.81 20.64
N ALA A 450 23.78 11.25 20.14
CA ALA A 450 22.60 10.98 20.96
C ALA A 450 22.89 10.01 22.11
N LEU A 451 23.67 8.96 21.86
CA LEU A 451 24.07 7.99 22.89
C LEU A 451 25.02 8.61 23.93
N LYS A 452 25.96 9.46 23.49
CA LYS A 452 26.87 10.22 24.39
C LYS A 452 26.11 11.23 25.24
N ALA A 453 25.06 11.84 24.69
CA ALA A 453 24.16 12.77 25.41
C ALA A 453 23.21 12.04 26.40
N GLY A 454 23.36 10.75 26.60
CA GLY A 454 22.58 9.96 27.56
C GLY A 454 21.21 9.50 27.07
N ARG A 455 20.86 9.71 25.79
CA ARG A 455 19.66 9.13 25.23
C ARG A 455 19.78 7.61 25.20
N PHE A 456 18.65 6.92 25.36
CA PHE A 456 18.59 5.44 25.37
C PHE A 456 19.48 4.79 26.45
N SER A 457 19.51 5.43 27.66
CA SER A 457 20.32 4.95 28.81
C SER A 457 19.87 3.59 29.35
N ASP A 458 18.63 3.21 29.07
CA ASP A 458 18.02 1.94 29.41
C ASP A 458 18.33 0.79 28.42
N TRP A 459 19.17 1.03 27.39
CA TRP A 459 19.64 -0.08 26.56
C TRP A 459 20.41 -1.11 27.45
N PRO A 460 20.19 -2.42 27.31
CA PRO A 460 19.57 -3.17 26.19
C PRO A 460 18.07 -3.50 26.38
N ASN A 461 17.23 -2.55 26.75
CA ASN A 461 15.81 -2.79 26.91
C ASN A 461 15.19 -3.43 25.64
N PRO A 462 14.39 -4.51 25.76
CA PRO A 462 13.78 -5.22 24.64
C PRO A 462 12.97 -4.34 23.69
N ARG A 463 12.41 -3.23 24.15
CA ARG A 463 11.66 -2.28 23.33
C ARG A 463 12.44 -1.74 22.11
N TYR A 464 13.77 -1.88 22.11
CA TYR A 464 14.63 -1.45 21.00
C TYR A 464 14.91 -2.56 19.97
N SER A 465 14.32 -3.73 20.13
CA SER A 465 14.44 -4.85 19.19
C SER A 465 13.07 -5.46 18.94
N ASN A 466 12.70 -5.58 17.68
CA ASN A 466 11.41 -6.18 17.33
C ASN A 466 11.28 -7.61 17.83
N ALA A 467 12.30 -8.45 17.57
CA ALA A 467 12.26 -9.85 17.98
C ALA A 467 12.27 -10.02 19.50
N MET A 468 13.11 -9.27 20.23
CA MET A 468 13.14 -9.35 21.69
C MET A 468 11.82 -8.90 22.32
N TYR A 469 11.21 -7.85 21.78
CA TYR A 469 9.95 -7.33 22.29
C TYR A 469 8.80 -8.32 22.09
N LEU A 470 8.66 -8.88 20.89
CA LEU A 470 7.65 -9.88 20.57
C LEU A 470 7.86 -11.22 21.28
N GLY A 471 9.11 -11.60 21.55
CA GLY A 471 9.40 -12.82 22.30
C GLY A 471 9.10 -12.72 23.80
N MET A 472 8.71 -11.54 24.32
CA MET A 472 8.29 -11.31 25.71
C MET A 472 6.76 -11.20 25.84
N SER A 473 6.05 -10.95 24.78
CA SER A 473 4.59 -10.89 24.71
C SER A 473 3.99 -12.25 24.39
#